data_a48a8c2f35514f0c04dbe5d7205f9a81
#
_entry.id   a48a8c2f35514f0c04dbe5d7205f9a81
#
_cell.length_a   1.000
_cell.length_b   1.000
_cell.length_c   1.000
_cell.angle_alpha   90.00
_cell.angle_beta   90.00
_cell.angle_gamma   90.00
#
_symmetry.space_group_name_H-M   'P 1'
#
loop_
_entity.id
_entity.type
_entity.pdbx_description
1 polymer ?
#
loop_
_entity_poly.entity_id
_entity_poly.type
_entity_poly.pdbx_seq_one_letter_code
_entity_poly.pdbx_strand_id
1 'polypeptide(L)'
;MDIEEVYKKLSTQQINNYGELVKVRTGMFTEKDLINVFNDGNELYLKIDKQGLFDIVNIISTKISELPPKDEFNHMIDIFNLLQDEINNYYGVSKLEDRLSFYMKNGQKTNDEDVRICSMSQIKGIGIAKCAEKASLANNILLMLNSMGLFDYKVNYLNALMTLDNGKPEGHAFLEFDRINIRGQAMHIIYDVTNPEIVLSNGEEYYCPAIYSLSDEEYKSFMNGESFDNNKFMMINYFSPKENRTYSGFSKEIKL
;
A
#
# COMPACT_ATOMS: atom_id res chain seq x y z
N MET A 1 10.68 -20.21 -9.99
CA MET A 1 9.39 -20.80 -9.49
C MET A 1 8.29 -20.30 -10.40
N ASP A 2 7.34 -21.15 -10.77
CA ASP A 2 6.22 -20.75 -11.63
C ASP A 2 5.26 -19.82 -10.85
N ILE A 3 4.96 -18.66 -11.40
CA ILE A 3 4.08 -17.64 -10.79
C ILE A 3 2.67 -18.17 -10.54
N GLU A 4 2.20 -19.10 -11.37
CA GLU A 4 0.92 -19.78 -11.22
C GLU A 4 0.88 -20.68 -9.99
N GLU A 5 1.97 -21.42 -9.72
CA GLU A 5 2.10 -22.27 -8.54
C GLU A 5 2.18 -21.42 -7.26
N VAL A 6 2.92 -20.30 -7.32
CA VAL A 6 2.99 -19.32 -6.21
C VAL A 6 1.60 -18.80 -5.88
N TYR A 7 0.88 -18.35 -6.89
CA TYR A 7 -0.49 -17.84 -6.71
C TYR A 7 -1.43 -18.89 -6.09
N LYS A 8 -1.40 -20.13 -6.60
CA LYS A 8 -2.20 -21.23 -6.04
C LYS A 8 -1.90 -21.49 -4.56
N LYS A 9 -0.62 -21.54 -4.21
CA LYS A 9 -0.19 -21.76 -2.83
C LYS A 9 -0.68 -20.65 -1.90
N LEU A 10 -0.57 -19.40 -2.30
CA LEU A 10 -0.97 -18.25 -1.50
C LEU A 10 -2.49 -18.11 -1.39
N SER A 11 -3.24 -18.45 -2.44
CA SER A 11 -4.71 -18.35 -2.45
C SER A 11 -5.41 -19.40 -1.55
N THR A 12 -4.67 -20.40 -1.06
CA THR A 12 -5.17 -21.39 -0.10
C THR A 12 -4.97 -20.98 1.36
N GLN A 13 -4.25 -19.90 1.62
CA GLN A 13 -3.99 -19.42 2.98
C GLN A 13 -5.26 -18.84 3.61
N GLN A 14 -5.42 -19.11 4.92
CA GLN A 14 -6.52 -18.50 5.68
C GLN A 14 -6.24 -17.01 5.91
N ILE A 15 -7.28 -16.22 5.73
CA ILE A 15 -7.24 -14.79 5.95
C ILE A 15 -7.86 -14.52 7.32
N ASN A 16 -7.11 -13.91 8.22
CA ASN A 16 -7.57 -13.52 9.54
C ASN A 16 -7.68 -12.00 9.62
N ASN A 17 -8.79 -11.50 10.12
CA ASN A 17 -8.96 -10.10 10.48
C ASN A 17 -8.75 -9.93 11.98
N TYR A 18 -7.97 -8.93 12.38
CA TYR A 18 -7.68 -8.66 13.78
C TYR A 18 -8.03 -7.21 14.13
N GLY A 19 -8.67 -7.04 15.30
CA GLY A 19 -8.93 -5.75 15.91
C GLY A 19 -10.20 -5.03 15.43
N GLU A 20 -10.64 -4.05 16.23
CA GLU A 20 -11.84 -3.25 15.96
C GLU A 20 -11.52 -1.94 15.23
N LEU A 21 -10.45 -1.24 15.63
CA LEU A 21 -10.04 0.05 15.07
C LEU A 21 -9.09 -0.10 13.90
N VAL A 22 -8.22 -1.11 13.93
CA VAL A 22 -7.30 -1.45 12.84
C VAL A 22 -7.61 -2.88 12.39
N LYS A 23 -8.05 -3.03 11.16
CA LYS A 23 -8.27 -4.34 10.56
C LYS A 23 -6.99 -4.80 9.90
N VAL A 24 -6.41 -5.87 10.41
CA VAL A 24 -5.22 -6.51 9.84
C VAL A 24 -5.64 -7.71 9.04
N ARG A 25 -5.22 -7.77 7.80
CA ARG A 25 -5.37 -8.94 6.95
C ARG A 25 -3.99 -9.54 6.69
N THR A 26 -3.84 -10.80 7.05
CA THR A 26 -2.71 -11.62 6.64
C THR A 26 -3.11 -12.45 5.42
N GLY A 27 -2.27 -12.49 4.41
CA GLY A 27 -2.53 -13.25 3.20
C GLY A 27 -3.01 -12.41 2.01
N MET A 28 -3.13 -13.08 0.89
CA MET A 28 -3.38 -12.45 -0.40
C MET A 28 -4.87 -12.16 -0.62
N PHE A 29 -5.16 -11.08 -1.35
CA PHE A 29 -6.47 -10.87 -1.95
C PHE A 29 -6.59 -11.72 -3.21
N THR A 30 -7.63 -12.54 -3.28
CA THR A 30 -7.93 -13.38 -4.43
C THR A 30 -9.02 -12.76 -5.31
N GLU A 31 -9.28 -13.35 -6.47
CA GLU A 31 -10.37 -12.93 -7.36
C GLU A 31 -11.78 -13.03 -6.73
N LYS A 32 -11.90 -13.73 -5.59
CA LYS A 32 -13.16 -13.86 -4.83
C LYS A 32 -13.36 -12.76 -3.81
N ASP A 33 -12.29 -12.05 -3.45
CA ASP A 33 -12.31 -11.01 -2.44
C ASP A 33 -12.80 -9.69 -3.04
N LEU A 34 -13.67 -9.02 -2.30
CA LEU A 34 -14.11 -7.67 -2.58
C LEU A 34 -13.38 -6.72 -1.63
N ILE A 35 -12.58 -5.83 -2.19
CA ILE A 35 -11.84 -4.82 -1.44
C ILE A 35 -12.68 -3.57 -1.43
N ASN A 36 -13.20 -3.18 -0.25
CA ASN A 36 -13.92 -1.92 -0.12
C ASN A 36 -12.95 -0.77 -0.33
N VAL A 37 -13.24 0.09 -1.30
CA VAL A 37 -12.40 1.23 -1.66
C VAL A 37 -13.07 2.57 -1.36
N PHE A 38 -14.38 2.58 -1.12
CA PHE A 38 -15.13 3.78 -0.80
C PHE A 38 -16.48 3.41 -0.15
N ASN A 39 -16.83 4.11 0.92
CA ASN A 39 -18.10 3.93 1.61
C ASN A 39 -18.61 5.30 2.11
N ASP A 40 -19.43 5.96 1.29
CA ASP A 40 -20.12 7.21 1.64
C ASP A 40 -21.49 7.21 0.93
N GLY A 41 -22.38 6.34 1.42
CA GLY A 41 -23.69 6.09 0.81
C GLY A 41 -23.67 5.24 -0.47
N ASN A 42 -22.50 5.09 -1.11
CA ASN A 42 -22.27 4.13 -2.20
C ASN A 42 -21.12 3.22 -1.80
N GLU A 43 -21.26 1.94 -2.05
CA GLU A 43 -20.22 0.95 -1.77
C GLU A 43 -19.47 0.60 -3.04
N LEU A 44 -18.21 1.03 -3.12
CA LEU A 44 -17.33 0.73 -4.23
C LEU A 44 -16.34 -0.36 -3.85
N TYR A 45 -16.22 -1.36 -4.70
CA TYR A 45 -15.33 -2.49 -4.48
C TYR A 45 -14.37 -2.69 -5.65
N LEU A 46 -13.14 -3.04 -5.31
CA LEU A 46 -12.13 -3.51 -6.24
C LEU A 46 -12.02 -5.03 -6.17
N LYS A 47 -11.82 -5.66 -7.32
CA LYS A 47 -11.33 -7.03 -7.45
C LYS A 47 -9.93 -7.04 -8.04
N ILE A 48 -9.03 -7.78 -7.41
CA ILE A 48 -7.74 -8.13 -8.02
C ILE A 48 -8.00 -9.18 -9.09
N ASP A 49 -7.64 -8.90 -10.32
CA ASP A 49 -7.65 -9.92 -11.38
C ASP A 49 -6.26 -10.57 -11.52
N LYS A 50 -6.30 -11.87 -11.73
CA LYS A 50 -5.10 -12.72 -11.77
C LYS A 50 -4.11 -12.31 -12.84
N GLN A 51 -4.59 -12.02 -14.05
CA GLN A 51 -3.71 -11.68 -15.16
C GLN A 51 -2.99 -10.35 -14.91
N GLY A 52 -3.73 -9.32 -14.50
CA GLY A 52 -3.14 -8.02 -14.17
C GLY A 52 -2.12 -8.10 -13.04
N LEU A 53 -2.40 -8.95 -12.02
CA LEU A 53 -1.45 -9.21 -10.95
C LEU A 53 -0.17 -9.90 -11.47
N PHE A 54 -0.29 -10.90 -12.34
CA PHE A 54 0.86 -11.61 -12.91
C PHE A 54 1.72 -10.71 -13.77
N ASP A 55 1.11 -9.86 -14.59
CA ASP A 55 1.83 -8.93 -15.45
C ASP A 55 2.73 -8.00 -14.62
N ILE A 56 2.19 -7.40 -13.55
CA ILE A 56 2.96 -6.49 -12.70
C ILE A 56 4.00 -7.21 -11.84
N VAL A 57 3.71 -8.41 -11.33
CA VAL A 57 4.68 -9.23 -10.58
C VAL A 57 5.85 -9.62 -11.46
N ASN A 58 5.62 -10.01 -12.71
CA ASN A 58 6.69 -10.33 -13.66
C ASN A 58 7.60 -9.14 -13.94
N ILE A 59 7.02 -7.95 -14.13
CA ILE A 59 7.80 -6.72 -14.33
C ILE A 59 8.67 -6.44 -13.11
N ILE A 60 8.10 -6.46 -11.92
CA ILE A 60 8.80 -6.14 -10.67
C ILE A 60 9.85 -7.19 -10.35
N SER A 61 9.56 -8.48 -10.47
CA SER A 61 10.53 -9.55 -10.21
C SER A 61 11.74 -9.49 -11.13
N THR A 62 11.53 -9.16 -12.41
CA THR A 62 12.63 -8.93 -13.36
C THR A 62 13.50 -7.77 -12.92
N LYS A 63 12.91 -6.63 -12.58
CA LYS A 63 13.65 -5.45 -12.14
C LYS A 63 14.40 -5.66 -10.82
N ILE A 64 13.81 -6.39 -9.86
CA ILE A 64 14.49 -6.77 -8.61
C ILE A 64 15.75 -7.60 -8.90
N SER A 65 15.67 -8.54 -9.84
CA SER A 65 16.83 -9.37 -10.20
C SER A 65 17.99 -8.58 -10.84
N GLU A 66 17.71 -7.37 -11.31
CA GLU A 66 18.68 -6.45 -11.89
C GLU A 66 19.25 -5.45 -10.89
N LEU A 67 18.70 -5.39 -9.66
CA LEU A 67 19.19 -4.50 -8.62
C LEU A 67 20.61 -4.86 -8.20
N PRO A 68 21.48 -3.87 -7.97
CA PRO A 68 22.83 -4.13 -7.50
C PRO A 68 22.80 -4.71 -6.07
N PRO A 69 23.77 -5.59 -5.74
CA PRO A 69 23.88 -6.10 -4.38
C PRO A 69 24.05 -4.99 -3.35
N LYS A 70 23.23 -5.01 -2.31
CA LYS A 70 23.25 -4.08 -1.18
C LYS A 70 23.08 -4.85 0.12
N ASP A 71 23.27 -4.16 1.24
CA ASP A 71 22.81 -4.70 2.52
C ASP A 71 21.29 -4.87 2.52
N GLU A 72 20.81 -5.75 3.36
CA GLU A 72 19.42 -6.17 3.44
C GLU A 72 18.44 -5.00 3.55
N PHE A 73 18.76 -4.01 4.37
CA PHE A 73 17.93 -2.85 4.59
C PHE A 73 17.82 -1.94 3.35
N ASN A 74 18.96 -1.60 2.73
CA ASN A 74 18.97 -0.78 1.52
C ASN A 74 18.35 -1.51 0.34
N HIS A 75 18.49 -2.85 0.28
CA HIS A 75 17.80 -3.66 -0.72
C HIS A 75 16.27 -3.61 -0.55
N MET A 76 15.78 -3.69 0.68
CA MET A 76 14.36 -3.52 0.99
C MET A 76 13.82 -2.16 0.52
N ILE A 77 14.60 -1.09 0.75
CA ILE A 77 14.23 0.25 0.29
C ILE A 77 14.12 0.33 -1.22
N ASP A 78 15.09 -0.26 -1.94
CA ASP A 78 15.05 -0.29 -3.41
C ASP A 78 13.80 -1.04 -3.91
N ILE A 79 13.42 -2.15 -3.26
CA ILE A 79 12.20 -2.89 -3.59
C ILE A 79 10.96 -2.02 -3.37
N PHE A 80 10.89 -1.28 -2.26
CA PHE A 80 9.75 -0.39 -2.00
C PHE A 80 9.64 0.74 -3.01
N ASN A 81 10.76 1.35 -3.38
CA ASN A 81 10.79 2.40 -4.40
C ASN A 81 10.31 1.86 -5.75
N LEU A 82 10.84 0.72 -6.15
CA LEU A 82 10.45 0.04 -7.37
C LEU A 82 8.95 -0.32 -7.36
N LEU A 83 8.47 -0.88 -6.25
CA LEU A 83 7.07 -1.24 -6.08
C LEU A 83 6.15 -0.04 -6.21
N GLN A 84 6.50 1.08 -5.59
CA GLN A 84 5.73 2.31 -5.63
C GLN A 84 5.67 2.88 -7.05
N ASP A 85 6.81 2.94 -7.74
CA ASP A 85 6.89 3.41 -9.12
C ASP A 85 6.03 2.54 -10.05
N GLU A 86 6.11 1.21 -9.94
CA GLU A 86 5.36 0.30 -10.79
C GLU A 86 3.86 0.32 -10.50
N ILE A 87 3.44 0.46 -9.25
CA ILE A 87 2.02 0.59 -8.89
C ILE A 87 1.46 1.92 -9.41
N ASN A 88 2.21 3.01 -9.28
CA ASN A 88 1.82 4.31 -9.82
C ASN A 88 1.75 4.29 -11.36
N ASN A 89 2.70 3.64 -12.02
CA ASN A 89 2.67 3.43 -13.46
C ASN A 89 1.48 2.56 -13.89
N TYR A 90 1.16 1.52 -13.13
CA TYR A 90 0.05 0.63 -13.43
C TYR A 90 -1.30 1.34 -13.35
N TYR A 91 -1.56 2.08 -12.27
CA TYR A 91 -2.84 2.76 -12.07
C TYR A 91 -2.91 4.13 -12.76
N GLY A 92 -1.80 4.69 -13.14
CA GLY A 92 -1.70 6.03 -13.70
C GLY A 92 -1.52 7.12 -12.63
N VAL A 93 -0.99 8.25 -13.09
CA VAL A 93 -0.83 9.45 -12.23
C VAL A 93 -2.21 9.95 -11.83
N SER A 94 -2.36 10.34 -10.58
CA SER A 94 -3.62 10.88 -10.06
C SER A 94 -4.14 11.98 -10.97
N LYS A 95 -5.36 11.80 -11.45
CA LYS A 95 -6.11 12.79 -12.21
C LYS A 95 -7.26 13.28 -11.35
N LEU A 96 -7.75 14.46 -11.64
CA LEU A 96 -8.95 15.04 -11.00
C LEU A 96 -10.26 14.28 -11.34
N GLU A 97 -10.14 13.12 -12.00
CA GLU A 97 -11.30 12.31 -12.33
C GLU A 97 -11.95 11.77 -11.06
N ASP A 98 -13.25 12.01 -10.94
CA ASP A 98 -14.02 11.56 -9.80
C ASP A 98 -14.10 10.02 -9.79
N ARG A 99 -13.46 9.40 -8.80
CA ARG A 99 -13.46 7.95 -8.59
C ARG A 99 -14.87 7.37 -8.50
N LEU A 100 -15.76 8.06 -7.78
CA LEU A 100 -17.16 7.64 -7.65
C LEU A 100 -17.83 7.59 -9.02
N SER A 101 -17.73 8.66 -9.82
CA SER A 101 -18.31 8.71 -11.17
C SER A 101 -17.79 7.60 -12.06
N PHE A 102 -16.49 7.30 -11.99
CA PHE A 102 -15.91 6.22 -12.77
C PHE A 102 -16.47 4.85 -12.39
N TYR A 103 -16.51 4.52 -11.09
CA TYR A 103 -17.06 3.25 -10.61
C TYR A 103 -18.55 3.11 -10.91
N MET A 104 -19.33 4.20 -10.72
CA MET A 104 -20.76 4.20 -11.03
C MET A 104 -21.04 3.96 -12.52
N LYS A 105 -20.20 4.49 -13.40
CA LYS A 105 -20.35 4.36 -14.86
C LYS A 105 -19.85 3.02 -15.38
N ASN A 106 -18.70 2.52 -14.88
CA ASN A 106 -17.97 1.40 -15.48
C ASN A 106 -18.00 0.13 -14.62
N GLY A 107 -18.34 0.25 -13.33
CA GLY A 107 -18.38 -0.87 -12.41
C GLY A 107 -19.55 -1.81 -12.67
N GLN A 108 -19.31 -3.09 -12.45
CA GLN A 108 -20.35 -4.10 -12.49
C GLN A 108 -21.36 -3.84 -11.36
N LYS A 109 -22.63 -3.73 -11.73
CA LYS A 109 -23.74 -3.68 -10.77
C LYS A 109 -23.91 -5.02 -10.06
N THR A 110 -24.22 -4.96 -8.79
CA THR A 110 -24.74 -6.12 -8.04
C THR A 110 -26.28 -6.06 -7.98
N ASN A 111 -26.87 -6.92 -7.14
CA ASN A 111 -28.32 -6.84 -6.87
C ASN A 111 -28.69 -5.60 -6.04
N ASP A 112 -27.69 -4.97 -5.40
CA ASP A 112 -27.83 -3.71 -4.70
C ASP A 112 -27.47 -2.58 -5.66
N GLU A 113 -28.38 -1.61 -5.80
CA GLU A 113 -28.21 -0.52 -6.77
C GLU A 113 -27.04 0.42 -6.43
N ASP A 114 -26.66 0.49 -5.15
CA ASP A 114 -25.60 1.37 -4.66
C ASP A 114 -24.21 0.72 -4.67
N VAL A 115 -24.12 -0.58 -4.98
CA VAL A 115 -22.87 -1.33 -5.01
C VAL A 115 -22.30 -1.43 -6.43
N ARG A 116 -21.02 -1.10 -6.57
CA ARG A 116 -20.26 -1.19 -7.84
C ARG A 116 -18.94 -1.90 -7.63
N ILE A 117 -18.60 -2.77 -8.56
CA ILE A 117 -17.38 -3.56 -8.55
C ILE A 117 -16.58 -3.29 -9.83
N CYS A 118 -15.35 -2.81 -9.70
CA CYS A 118 -14.36 -2.76 -10.78
C CYS A 118 -13.24 -3.77 -10.55
N SER A 119 -12.67 -4.29 -11.63
CA SER A 119 -11.40 -5.02 -11.54
C SER A 119 -10.22 -4.03 -11.57
N MET A 120 -9.05 -4.49 -11.09
CA MET A 120 -7.84 -3.68 -11.17
C MET A 120 -7.47 -3.32 -12.62
N SER A 121 -7.73 -4.22 -13.57
CA SER A 121 -7.50 -3.96 -15.00
C SER A 121 -8.42 -2.89 -15.58
N GLN A 122 -9.66 -2.76 -15.09
CA GLN A 122 -10.57 -1.70 -15.54
C GLN A 122 -10.12 -0.31 -15.11
N ILE A 123 -9.42 -0.18 -13.97
CA ILE A 123 -8.90 1.11 -13.48
C ILE A 123 -7.44 1.36 -13.83
N LYS A 124 -6.81 0.44 -14.59
CA LYS A 124 -5.42 0.57 -15.05
C LYS A 124 -5.25 1.83 -15.92
N GLY A 125 -4.27 2.66 -15.57
CA GLY A 125 -3.93 3.89 -16.31
C GLY A 125 -4.94 5.04 -16.15
N ILE A 126 -6.01 4.87 -15.36
CA ILE A 126 -7.08 5.88 -15.22
C ILE A 126 -6.68 6.99 -14.24
N GLY A 127 -5.84 6.69 -13.24
CA GLY A 127 -5.38 7.67 -12.25
C GLY A 127 -6.36 7.92 -11.09
N ILE A 128 -7.28 6.98 -10.82
CA ILE A 128 -8.28 7.11 -9.74
C ILE A 128 -7.99 6.24 -8.52
N ALA A 129 -6.98 5.36 -8.60
CA ALA A 129 -6.60 4.48 -7.50
C ALA A 129 -6.05 5.27 -6.32
N LYS A 130 -6.52 4.93 -5.11
CA LYS A 130 -6.09 5.51 -3.83
C LYS A 130 -5.52 4.44 -2.89
N CYS A 131 -5.57 4.68 -1.60
CA CYS A 131 -4.91 3.83 -0.61
C CYS A 131 -5.33 2.36 -0.67
N ALA A 132 -6.61 2.06 -0.70
CA ALA A 132 -7.08 0.67 -0.68
C ALA A 132 -6.68 -0.11 -1.94
N GLU A 133 -6.80 0.49 -3.13
CA GLU A 133 -6.41 -0.14 -4.39
C GLU A 133 -4.89 -0.34 -4.46
N LYS A 134 -4.10 0.67 -4.09
CA LYS A 134 -2.63 0.59 -4.13
C LYS A 134 -2.08 -0.37 -3.09
N ALA A 135 -2.55 -0.27 -1.83
CA ALA A 135 -2.07 -1.14 -0.75
C ALA A 135 -2.44 -2.61 -0.96
N SER A 136 -3.65 -2.90 -1.47
CA SER A 136 -4.05 -4.28 -1.75
C SER A 136 -3.22 -4.91 -2.88
N LEU A 137 -2.91 -4.14 -3.92
CA LEU A 137 -2.03 -4.61 -4.98
C LEU A 137 -0.60 -4.83 -4.47
N ALA A 138 -0.05 -3.88 -3.71
CA ALA A 138 1.27 -3.99 -3.10
C ALA A 138 1.39 -5.21 -2.16
N ASN A 139 0.37 -5.45 -1.33
CA ASN A 139 0.29 -6.62 -0.47
C ASN A 139 0.42 -7.92 -1.28
N ASN A 140 -0.36 -8.06 -2.35
CA ASN A 140 -0.32 -9.24 -3.20
C ASN A 140 1.03 -9.43 -3.89
N ILE A 141 1.60 -8.35 -4.41
CA ILE A 141 2.92 -8.40 -5.06
C ILE A 141 3.98 -8.85 -4.06
N LEU A 142 4.05 -8.24 -2.88
CA LEU A 142 5.07 -8.56 -1.87
C LEU A 142 4.93 -10.00 -1.33
N LEU A 143 3.71 -10.49 -1.14
CA LEU A 143 3.48 -11.90 -0.78
C LEU A 143 3.96 -12.86 -1.86
N MET A 144 3.75 -12.54 -3.14
CA MET A 144 4.27 -13.34 -4.24
C MET A 144 5.79 -13.28 -4.32
N LEU A 145 6.38 -12.09 -4.21
CA LEU A 145 7.84 -11.91 -4.16
C LEU A 145 8.48 -12.66 -3.00
N ASN A 146 7.85 -12.64 -1.83
CA ASN A 146 8.30 -13.42 -0.67
C ASN A 146 8.30 -14.93 -0.97
N SER A 147 7.22 -15.45 -1.55
CA SER A 147 7.13 -16.85 -1.94
C SER A 147 8.10 -17.24 -3.05
N MET A 148 8.56 -16.28 -3.85
CA MET A 148 9.58 -16.48 -4.88
C MET A 148 11.01 -16.36 -4.33
N GLY A 149 11.19 -15.98 -3.06
CA GLY A 149 12.49 -15.72 -2.43
C GLY A 149 13.16 -14.44 -2.90
N LEU A 150 12.38 -13.48 -3.37
CA LEU A 150 12.84 -12.15 -3.81
C LEU A 150 12.58 -11.06 -2.77
N PHE A 151 11.89 -11.40 -1.69
CA PHE A 151 11.57 -10.51 -0.58
C PHE A 151 11.45 -11.33 0.71
N ASP A 152 12.19 -10.99 1.76
CA ASP A 152 12.35 -11.86 2.93
C ASP A 152 11.36 -11.56 4.07
N TYR A 153 10.60 -10.49 3.98
CA TYR A 153 9.75 -10.05 5.08
C TYR A 153 8.30 -10.49 4.89
N LYS A 154 7.68 -10.84 6.01
CA LYS A 154 6.25 -11.07 6.09
C LYS A 154 5.51 -9.74 6.02
N VAL A 155 4.48 -9.67 5.19
CA VAL A 155 3.65 -8.47 5.00
C VAL A 155 2.23 -8.73 5.48
N ASN A 156 1.64 -7.70 6.09
CA ASN A 156 0.23 -7.64 6.45
C ASN A 156 -0.39 -6.39 5.83
N TYR A 157 -1.61 -6.52 5.35
CA TYR A 157 -2.42 -5.38 4.91
C TYR A 157 -3.20 -4.84 6.10
N LEU A 158 -3.12 -3.54 6.34
CA LEU A 158 -3.86 -2.84 7.38
C LEU A 158 -4.87 -1.89 6.76
N ASN A 159 -6.04 -1.84 7.36
CA ASN A 159 -7.03 -0.80 7.10
C ASN A 159 -7.41 -0.19 8.44
N ALA A 160 -7.10 1.08 8.62
CA ALA A 160 -7.31 1.81 9.86
C ALA A 160 -8.24 3.00 9.64
N LEU A 161 -9.00 3.32 10.68
CA LEU A 161 -9.72 4.58 10.74
C LEU A 161 -8.78 5.62 11.37
N MET A 162 -8.32 6.55 10.57
CA MET A 162 -7.44 7.64 11.00
C MET A 162 -8.26 8.90 11.27
N THR A 163 -7.85 9.69 12.25
CA THR A 163 -8.44 11.00 12.49
C THR A 163 -7.55 12.06 11.87
N LEU A 164 -8.09 12.78 10.90
CA LEU A 164 -7.40 13.90 10.27
C LEU A 164 -7.31 15.11 11.22
N ASP A 165 -6.44 16.08 10.91
CA ASP A 165 -6.27 17.31 11.69
C ASP A 165 -7.57 18.12 11.88
N ASN A 166 -8.52 17.94 10.97
CA ASN A 166 -9.84 18.55 11.06
C ASN A 166 -10.84 17.76 11.94
N GLY A 167 -10.38 16.70 12.61
CA GLY A 167 -11.18 15.83 13.48
C GLY A 167 -12.12 14.86 12.74
N LYS A 168 -12.07 14.79 11.40
CA LYS A 168 -12.87 13.84 10.63
C LYS A 168 -12.19 12.48 10.53
N PRO A 169 -12.94 11.38 10.76
CA PRO A 169 -12.42 10.06 10.52
C PRO A 169 -12.30 9.78 9.03
N GLU A 170 -11.16 9.25 8.60
CA GLU A 170 -10.93 8.78 7.23
C GLU A 170 -10.32 7.38 7.26
N GLY A 171 -10.88 6.49 6.44
CA GLY A 171 -10.33 5.16 6.25
C GLY A 171 -9.05 5.22 5.43
N HIS A 172 -7.97 4.60 5.93
CA HIS A 172 -6.69 4.54 5.24
C HIS A 172 -6.14 3.12 5.20
N ALA A 173 -5.56 2.74 4.07
CA ALA A 173 -4.99 1.41 3.86
C ALA A 173 -3.49 1.50 3.59
N PHE A 174 -2.72 0.65 4.27
CA PHE A 174 -1.27 0.59 4.18
C PHE A 174 -0.77 -0.82 4.54
N LEU A 175 0.53 -1.02 4.52
CA LEU A 175 1.18 -2.30 4.81
C LEU A 175 1.99 -2.23 6.10
N GLU A 176 2.13 -3.36 6.75
CA GLU A 176 2.98 -3.53 7.91
C GLU A 176 3.88 -4.75 7.71
N PHE A 177 5.13 -4.61 8.10
CA PHE A 177 6.13 -5.67 8.10
C PHE A 177 6.49 -6.00 9.53
N ASP A 178 6.31 -7.26 9.89
CA ASP A 178 6.53 -7.73 11.25
C ASP A 178 8.03 -7.76 11.56
N ARG A 179 8.41 -7.08 12.63
CA ARG A 179 9.70 -7.14 13.33
C ARG A 179 10.94 -7.25 12.45
N ILE A 180 11.19 -6.24 11.67
CA ILE A 180 12.44 -6.11 10.93
C ILE A 180 13.55 -5.61 11.87
N ASN A 181 14.71 -6.22 11.81
CA ASN A 181 15.86 -5.78 12.58
C ASN A 181 16.59 -4.63 11.85
N ILE A 182 16.47 -3.43 12.40
CA ILE A 182 17.15 -2.25 11.88
C ILE A 182 18.22 -1.84 12.88
N ARG A 183 19.48 -1.88 12.46
CA ARG A 183 20.64 -1.50 13.29
C ARG A 183 20.66 -2.16 14.68
N GLY A 184 20.24 -3.41 14.75
CA GLY A 184 20.22 -4.16 16.01
C GLY A 184 18.98 -3.97 16.87
N GLN A 185 17.98 -3.25 16.40
CA GLN A 185 16.68 -3.09 17.06
C GLN A 185 15.56 -3.71 16.23
N ALA A 186 14.72 -4.50 16.88
CA ALA A 186 13.51 -5.03 16.27
C ALA A 186 12.46 -3.92 16.16
N MET A 187 12.02 -3.64 14.95
CA MET A 187 11.08 -2.57 14.64
C MET A 187 9.94 -3.12 13.78
N HIS A 188 8.74 -2.58 13.99
CA HIS A 188 7.64 -2.73 13.03
C HIS A 188 7.79 -1.67 11.95
N ILE A 189 7.73 -2.07 10.71
CA ILE A 189 7.77 -1.15 9.58
C ILE A 189 6.37 -0.99 9.02
N ILE A 190 5.92 0.25 8.96
CA ILE A 190 4.70 0.65 8.24
C ILE A 190 5.10 1.21 6.89
N TYR A 191 4.46 0.73 5.84
CA TYR A 191 4.67 1.19 4.47
C TYR A 191 3.36 1.66 3.85
N ASP A 192 3.26 2.97 3.61
CA ASP A 192 2.13 3.59 2.93
C ASP A 192 2.43 3.77 1.44
N VAL A 193 1.93 2.83 0.66
CA VAL A 193 2.11 2.82 -0.81
C VAL A 193 1.42 4.00 -1.50
N THR A 194 0.43 4.60 -0.84
CA THR A 194 -0.34 5.70 -1.42
C THR A 194 0.54 6.92 -1.57
N ASN A 195 1.49 7.02 -0.65
CA ASN A 195 2.37 8.14 -0.54
C ASN A 195 1.61 9.46 -0.67
N PRO A 196 1.20 10.07 0.42
CA PRO A 196 0.38 11.27 0.35
C PRO A 196 1.10 12.29 -0.51
N GLU A 197 0.46 12.63 -1.61
CA GLU A 197 0.74 13.85 -2.33
C GLU A 197 0.38 14.97 -1.36
N ILE A 198 1.39 15.49 -0.66
CA ILE A 198 1.18 16.60 0.26
C ILE A 198 1.24 17.87 -0.57
N VAL A 199 0.08 18.47 -0.81
CA VAL A 199 0.00 19.81 -1.39
C VAL A 199 0.21 20.82 -0.27
N LEU A 200 1.32 21.54 -0.30
CA LEU A 200 1.55 22.63 0.62
C LEU A 200 0.63 23.81 0.31
N SER A 201 0.46 24.68 1.31
CA SER A 201 -0.34 25.90 1.20
C SER A 201 0.12 26.88 0.10
N ASN A 202 1.34 26.74 -0.40
CA ASN A 202 1.91 27.49 -1.54
C ASN A 202 1.69 26.81 -2.90
N GLY A 203 1.01 25.64 -2.94
CA GLY A 203 0.75 24.90 -4.16
C GLY A 203 1.90 23.97 -4.60
N GLU A 204 2.97 23.87 -3.83
CA GLU A 204 4.02 22.87 -4.08
C GLU A 204 3.57 21.49 -3.64
N GLU A 205 3.81 20.49 -4.48
CA GLU A 205 3.52 19.09 -4.20
C GLU A 205 4.79 18.41 -3.66
N TYR A 206 4.63 17.75 -2.50
CA TYR A 206 5.68 16.92 -1.92
C TYR A 206 5.23 15.47 -1.91
N TYR A 207 6.07 14.60 -2.46
CA TYR A 207 5.89 13.16 -2.28
C TYR A 207 6.63 12.74 -1.01
N CYS A 208 5.91 12.43 0.03
CA CYS A 208 6.48 11.82 1.23
C CYS A 208 6.37 10.30 1.12
N PRO A 209 7.48 9.57 1.12
CA PRO A 209 7.41 8.13 1.30
C PRO A 209 6.98 7.86 2.73
N ALA A 210 5.88 7.20 2.88
CA ALA A 210 5.44 6.87 4.21
C ALA A 210 5.97 5.50 4.61
N ILE A 211 7.26 5.43 4.89
CA ILE A 211 7.87 4.27 5.55
C ILE A 211 8.20 4.69 6.97
N TYR A 212 7.57 4.06 7.96
CA TYR A 212 7.77 4.34 9.37
C TYR A 212 8.34 3.14 10.08
N SER A 213 9.21 3.35 11.05
CA SER A 213 9.62 2.32 11.97
C SER A 213 9.08 2.59 13.36
N LEU A 214 8.38 1.64 13.95
CA LEU A 214 7.78 1.71 15.25
C LEU A 214 8.43 0.70 16.20
N SER A 215 8.71 1.10 17.44
CA SER A 215 9.00 0.17 18.51
C SER A 215 7.76 -0.67 18.85
N ASP A 216 7.93 -1.75 19.62
CA ASP A 216 6.81 -2.58 20.09
C ASP A 216 5.76 -1.76 20.89
N GLU A 217 6.19 -0.75 21.63
CA GLU A 217 5.31 0.12 22.42
C GLU A 217 4.52 1.07 21.51
N GLU A 218 5.21 1.72 20.57
CA GLU A 218 4.59 2.62 19.59
C GLU A 218 3.62 1.87 18.67
N TYR A 219 3.98 0.65 18.26
CA TYR A 219 3.09 -0.20 17.47
C TYR A 219 1.83 -0.60 18.26
N LYS A 220 1.98 -0.89 19.55
CA LYS A 220 0.83 -1.14 20.43
C LYS A 220 -0.12 0.04 20.50
N SER A 221 0.41 1.23 20.75
CA SER A 221 -0.40 2.47 20.81
C SER A 221 -1.07 2.74 19.46
N PHE A 222 -0.34 2.56 18.37
CA PHE A 222 -0.88 2.67 17.01
C PHE A 222 -2.07 1.71 16.79
N MET A 223 -1.92 0.43 17.15
CA MET A 223 -2.98 -0.58 16.97
C MET A 223 -4.19 -0.33 17.87
N ASN A 224 -4.02 0.34 19.02
CA ASN A 224 -5.10 0.75 19.91
C ASN A 224 -5.78 2.06 19.48
N GLY A 225 -5.30 2.72 18.43
CA GLY A 225 -5.81 4.02 17.99
C GLY A 225 -5.43 5.16 18.93
N GLU A 226 -4.42 4.97 19.76
CA GLU A 226 -3.90 6.01 20.65
C GLU A 226 -3.04 6.98 19.85
N SER A 227 -3.13 8.27 20.19
CA SER A 227 -2.21 9.25 19.62
C SER A 227 -0.81 9.00 20.16
N PHE A 228 0.16 8.94 19.29
CA PHE A 228 1.57 8.85 19.66
C PHE A 228 2.36 10.01 19.07
N ASP A 229 3.50 10.30 19.71
CA ASP A 229 4.34 11.42 19.31
C ASP A 229 5.00 11.13 17.95
N ASN A 230 4.49 11.76 16.89
CA ASN A 230 5.02 11.69 15.53
C ASN A 230 6.52 12.06 15.42
N ASN A 231 7.13 12.57 16.50
CA ASN A 231 8.52 12.93 16.53
C ASN A 231 9.51 11.76 16.58
N LYS A 232 9.00 10.57 16.81
CA LYS A 232 9.79 9.36 16.97
C LYS A 232 9.86 8.51 15.70
N PHE A 233 9.20 8.90 14.63
CA PHE A 233 9.30 8.17 13.38
C PHE A 233 10.72 8.25 12.83
N MET A 234 11.37 7.12 12.72
CA MET A 234 12.62 7.02 11.99
C MET A 234 12.30 6.90 10.52
N MET A 235 12.52 7.97 9.79
CA MET A 235 12.32 7.97 8.35
C MET A 235 13.48 7.35 7.62
N ILE A 236 13.10 6.63 6.62
CA ILE A 236 13.98 6.09 5.60
C ILE A 236 14.00 7.10 4.46
N ASN A 237 15.19 7.53 4.06
CA ASN A 237 15.35 8.42 2.94
C ASN A 237 14.87 7.76 1.65
N TYR A 238 14.00 8.43 0.93
CA TYR A 238 13.51 8.02 -0.37
C TYR A 238 14.17 8.84 -1.47
N PHE A 239 14.64 8.17 -2.49
CA PHE A 239 15.10 8.81 -3.71
C PHE A 239 14.05 8.64 -4.80
N SER A 240 13.51 9.74 -5.32
CA SER A 240 12.66 9.72 -6.49
C SER A 240 13.52 9.77 -7.76
N PRO A 241 13.61 8.69 -8.53
CA PRO A 241 14.36 8.70 -9.78
C PRO A 241 13.77 9.68 -10.81
N LYS A 242 12.45 9.86 -10.77
CA LYS A 242 11.70 10.74 -11.67
C LYS A 242 12.09 12.21 -11.49
N GLU A 243 12.37 12.60 -10.25
CA GLU A 243 12.69 13.98 -9.90
C GLU A 243 14.17 14.19 -9.60
N ASN A 244 14.97 13.10 -9.64
CA ASN A 244 16.38 13.11 -9.24
C ASN A 244 16.61 13.78 -7.86
N ARG A 245 15.72 13.48 -6.91
CA ARG A 245 15.69 14.13 -5.59
C ARG A 245 15.55 13.11 -4.47
N THR A 246 16.31 13.31 -3.39
CA THR A 246 16.14 12.55 -2.15
C THR A 246 15.16 13.28 -1.24
N TYR A 247 14.11 12.61 -0.85
CA TYR A 247 13.19 13.07 0.19
C TYR A 247 13.63 12.48 1.52
N SER A 248 13.96 13.34 2.46
CA SER A 248 14.17 12.96 3.85
C SER A 248 12.87 13.28 4.55
N GLY A 249 12.17 12.25 4.87
CA GLY A 249 10.85 12.35 5.29
C GLY A 249 10.54 13.07 6.56
N PHE A 250 9.41 12.78 7.21
CA PHE A 250 8.78 13.52 8.29
C PHE A 250 9.74 14.04 9.35
N SER A 251 10.29 15.20 9.15
CA SER A 251 10.68 16.02 10.28
C SER A 251 9.42 16.73 10.80
N LYS A 252 9.39 17.05 12.09
CA LYS A 252 8.38 17.93 12.70
C LYS A 252 8.16 19.24 11.95
N GLU A 253 9.02 19.57 11.02
CA GLU A 253 9.12 20.85 10.36
C GLU A 253 8.35 20.92 9.05
N ILE A 254 7.79 19.81 8.58
CA ILE A 254 6.74 19.88 7.56
C ILE A 254 5.45 20.28 8.29
N LYS A 255 5.37 21.54 8.62
CA LYS A 255 4.09 22.16 8.97
C LYS A 255 3.34 22.27 7.67
N LEU A 256 2.38 21.36 7.48
CA LEU A 256 1.32 21.48 6.51
C LEU A 256 0.47 22.71 6.78
#